data_4ba25f6571d859189c00a06207687148
#
_entry.id   4ba25f6571d859189c00a06207687148
#
_cell.length_a   1.000
_cell.length_b   1.000
_cell.length_c   1.000
_cell.angle_alpha   90.00
_cell.angle_beta   90.00
_cell.angle_gamma   90.00
#
_symmetry.space_group_name_H-M   'P 1'
#
loop_
_entity.id
_entity.type
_entity.pdbx_description
1 polymer ?
#
loop_
_entity_poly.entity_id
_entity_poly.type
_entity_poly.pdbx_seq_one_letter_code
_entity_poly.pdbx_strand_id
1 'polypeptide(L)'
;MVASSWWLDVLPLSLLAGVIGLDVVSFPQAMISRPIVAATLGGALVGAPVAGLVCGAALECLALEALPVGASRYPEWGSASVVAGAVAATGATAGAMPLAGAFAVAVALGIATAWIGGLTMITHRQIIASFARPRLGQLAAGNRNTVVGLQVFGMTLDLVRAALLGALCFVPGYLLAERVNGRWSVPEDLSRAIVVTCVAAVAAASVWKDFHAIRGTRRLFLISLAVGTLMVVLGA
;
A
#
# COMPACT_ATOMS: atom_id res chain seq x y z
N MET A 1 -24.22 16.58 -3.26
CA MET A 1 -23.31 15.84 -2.36
C MET A 1 -24.09 14.65 -1.83
N VAL A 2 -23.92 13.50 -2.44
CA VAL A 2 -24.39 12.24 -1.86
C VAL A 2 -23.48 12.03 -0.66
N ALA A 3 -24.01 12.05 0.56
CA ALA A 3 -23.29 11.58 1.71
C ALA A 3 -22.91 10.12 1.38
N SER A 4 -21.69 9.92 0.93
CA SER A 4 -21.19 8.59 0.66
C SER A 4 -21.30 7.84 1.97
N SER A 5 -22.09 6.78 1.94
CA SER A 5 -22.24 5.88 3.08
C SER A 5 -20.94 5.09 3.19
N TRP A 6 -19.86 5.77 3.59
CA TRP A 6 -18.50 5.23 3.72
C TRP A 6 -18.47 3.86 4.43
N TRP A 7 -19.44 3.62 5.31
CA TRP A 7 -19.59 2.34 5.98
C TRP A 7 -20.00 1.20 5.05
N LEU A 8 -20.61 1.50 3.88
CA LEU A 8 -20.88 0.49 2.84
C LEU A 8 -19.60 0.08 2.09
N ASP A 9 -18.60 0.95 2.08
CA ASP A 9 -17.32 0.67 1.42
C ASP A 9 -16.40 -0.20 2.29
N VAL A 10 -16.63 -0.28 3.61
CA VAL A 10 -15.78 -1.03 4.54
C VAL A 10 -15.68 -2.50 4.15
N LEU A 11 -16.79 -3.16 3.84
CA LEU A 11 -16.77 -4.59 3.49
C LEU A 11 -16.05 -4.86 2.16
N PRO A 12 -16.38 -4.19 1.05
CA PRO A 12 -15.64 -4.37 -0.21
C PRO A 12 -14.14 -4.07 -0.08
N LEU A 13 -13.77 -2.99 0.62
CA LEU A 13 -12.37 -2.64 0.85
C LEU A 13 -11.66 -3.68 1.71
N SER A 14 -12.33 -4.20 2.74
CA SER A 14 -11.76 -5.26 3.58
C SER A 14 -11.51 -6.54 2.79
N LEU A 15 -12.47 -6.95 1.97
CA LEU A 15 -12.32 -8.11 1.10
C LEU A 15 -11.20 -7.91 0.08
N LEU A 16 -11.14 -6.73 -0.55
CA LEU A 16 -10.04 -6.39 -1.46
C LEU A 16 -8.69 -6.43 -0.74
N ALA A 17 -8.59 -5.81 0.44
CA ALA A 17 -7.37 -5.84 1.26
C ALA A 17 -6.97 -7.27 1.62
N GLY A 18 -7.94 -8.15 1.92
CA GLY A 18 -7.72 -9.56 2.17
C GLY A 18 -7.13 -10.28 0.96
N VAL A 19 -7.73 -10.13 -0.20
CA VAL A 19 -7.28 -10.76 -1.45
C VAL A 19 -5.90 -10.24 -1.86
N ILE A 20 -5.69 -8.93 -1.81
CA ILE A 20 -4.40 -8.31 -2.15
C ILE A 20 -3.32 -8.70 -1.14
N GLY A 21 -3.67 -8.84 0.15
CA GLY A 21 -2.74 -9.30 1.19
C GLY A 21 -2.23 -10.72 0.94
N LEU A 22 -3.06 -11.62 0.38
CA LEU A 22 -2.64 -12.97 -0.02
C LEU A 22 -1.56 -12.95 -1.11
N ASP A 23 -1.61 -12.01 -2.04
CA ASP A 23 -0.71 -11.94 -3.18
C ASP A 23 0.75 -11.71 -2.78
N VAL A 24 1.01 -11.13 -1.60
CA VAL A 24 2.36 -10.81 -1.13
C VAL A 24 3.23 -12.06 -0.99
N VAL A 25 2.71 -13.12 -0.36
CA VAL A 25 3.48 -14.34 -0.05
C VAL A 25 2.74 -15.64 -0.27
N SER A 26 1.40 -15.62 -0.42
CA SER A 26 0.58 -16.83 -0.46
C SER A 26 0.18 -17.22 -1.88
N PHE A 27 -0.77 -16.50 -2.48
CA PHE A 27 -1.34 -16.78 -3.80
C PHE A 27 -2.13 -15.55 -4.28
N PRO A 28 -2.09 -15.18 -5.57
CA PRO A 28 -1.39 -15.84 -6.70
C PRO A 28 0.08 -15.40 -6.91
N GLN A 29 0.61 -14.44 -6.15
CA GLN A 29 1.94 -13.84 -6.35
C GLN A 29 2.09 -13.20 -7.74
N ALA A 30 1.04 -12.50 -8.17
CA ALA A 30 0.91 -11.87 -9.49
C ALA A 30 1.29 -10.38 -9.49
N MET A 31 1.94 -9.90 -8.42
CA MET A 31 2.32 -8.49 -8.21
C MET A 31 1.13 -7.52 -8.12
N ILE A 32 -0.08 -8.01 -7.90
CA ILE A 32 -1.25 -7.15 -7.65
C ILE A 32 -1.18 -6.47 -6.27
N SER A 33 -0.35 -7.00 -5.38
CA SER A 33 -0.01 -6.42 -4.09
C SER A 33 0.99 -5.24 -4.16
N ARG A 34 1.50 -4.91 -5.35
CA ARG A 34 2.34 -3.71 -5.52
C ARG A 34 1.55 -2.47 -5.18
N PRO A 35 2.12 -1.52 -4.42
CA PRO A 35 1.40 -0.33 -3.95
C PRO A 35 0.68 0.45 -5.04
N ILE A 36 1.29 0.61 -6.19
CA ILE A 36 0.68 1.33 -7.31
C ILE A 36 -0.60 0.66 -7.80
N VAL A 37 -0.63 -0.67 -7.86
CA VAL A 37 -1.81 -1.45 -8.27
C VAL A 37 -2.85 -1.49 -7.15
N ALA A 38 -2.45 -1.89 -5.96
CA ALA A 38 -3.33 -2.06 -4.81
C ALA A 38 -4.04 -0.76 -4.40
N ALA A 39 -3.32 0.36 -4.37
CA ALA A 39 -3.91 1.66 -4.04
C ALA A 39 -4.83 2.18 -5.16
N THR A 40 -4.51 1.93 -6.42
CA THR A 40 -5.41 2.26 -7.54
C THR A 40 -6.73 1.51 -7.41
N LEU A 41 -6.69 0.21 -7.09
CA LEU A 41 -7.89 -0.60 -6.87
C LEU A 41 -8.68 -0.13 -5.64
N GLY A 42 -8.01 0.23 -4.55
CA GLY A 42 -8.65 0.82 -3.36
C GLY A 42 -9.35 2.13 -3.68
N GLY A 43 -8.70 3.04 -4.40
CA GLY A 43 -9.29 4.29 -4.87
C GLY A 43 -10.44 4.08 -5.87
N ALA A 44 -10.33 3.08 -6.73
CA ALA A 44 -11.39 2.74 -7.69
C ALA A 44 -12.68 2.26 -7.02
N LEU A 45 -12.58 1.46 -5.94
CA LEU A 45 -13.74 1.02 -5.18
C LEU A 45 -14.55 2.19 -4.59
N VAL A 46 -13.89 3.26 -4.22
CA VAL A 46 -14.54 4.47 -3.67
C VAL A 46 -14.75 5.57 -4.74
N GLY A 47 -14.55 5.24 -6.02
CA GLY A 47 -14.89 6.10 -7.15
C GLY A 47 -13.83 7.10 -7.58
N ALA A 48 -12.59 7.06 -7.04
CA ALA A 48 -11.52 7.98 -7.43
C ALA A 48 -10.18 7.25 -7.70
N PRO A 49 -10.08 6.46 -8.79
CA PRO A 49 -8.90 5.65 -9.11
C PRO A 49 -7.63 6.48 -9.30
N VAL A 50 -7.72 7.69 -9.84
CA VAL A 50 -6.55 8.57 -10.05
C VAL A 50 -5.93 8.99 -8.71
N ALA A 51 -6.76 9.31 -7.71
CA ALA A 51 -6.26 9.64 -6.38
C ALA A 51 -5.55 8.42 -5.74
N GLY A 52 -6.11 7.23 -5.91
CA GLY A 52 -5.47 5.96 -5.50
C GLY A 52 -4.14 5.74 -6.21
N LEU A 53 -4.08 5.95 -7.54
CA LEU A 53 -2.87 5.80 -8.34
C LEU A 53 -1.74 6.71 -7.85
N VAL A 54 -2.05 7.98 -7.61
CA VAL A 54 -1.05 8.97 -7.14
C VAL A 54 -0.52 8.61 -5.76
N CYS A 55 -1.39 8.19 -4.85
CA CYS A 55 -0.98 7.69 -3.54
C CYS A 55 -0.13 6.41 -3.67
N GLY A 56 -0.58 5.48 -4.53
CA GLY A 56 0.12 4.25 -4.84
C GLY A 56 1.52 4.49 -5.40
N ALA A 57 1.69 5.48 -6.27
CA ALA A 57 3.01 5.85 -6.81
C ALA A 57 3.98 6.31 -5.71
N ALA A 58 3.51 7.10 -4.74
CA ALA A 58 4.33 7.50 -3.60
C ALA A 58 4.72 6.31 -2.72
N LEU A 59 3.76 5.43 -2.40
CA LEU A 59 4.02 4.22 -1.61
C LEU A 59 4.89 3.21 -2.36
N GLU A 60 4.76 3.11 -3.68
CA GLU A 60 5.61 2.26 -4.53
C GLU A 60 7.08 2.64 -4.41
N CYS A 61 7.38 3.94 -4.46
CA CYS A 61 8.75 4.43 -4.26
C CYS A 61 9.32 4.05 -2.88
N LEU A 62 8.49 4.02 -1.83
CA LEU A 62 8.90 3.57 -0.51
C LEU A 62 9.05 2.04 -0.41
N ALA A 63 8.30 1.30 -1.22
CA ALA A 63 8.28 -0.16 -1.23
C ALA A 63 9.37 -0.80 -2.11
N LEU A 64 10.09 -0.03 -2.94
CA LEU A 64 11.07 -0.56 -3.90
C LEU A 64 12.15 -1.44 -3.25
N GLU A 65 12.54 -1.13 -2.02
CA GLU A 65 13.57 -1.90 -1.29
C GLU A 65 13.00 -3.06 -0.46
N ALA A 66 11.69 -3.13 -0.29
CA ALA A 66 11.05 -4.13 0.55
C ALA A 66 10.76 -5.41 -0.22
N LEU A 67 11.72 -6.33 -0.24
CA LEU A 67 11.52 -7.66 -0.80
C LEU A 67 11.08 -8.63 0.29
N PRO A 68 9.98 -9.37 0.11
CA PRO A 68 9.52 -10.38 1.07
C PRO A 68 10.36 -11.66 0.97
N VAL A 69 11.63 -11.59 1.39
CA VAL A 69 12.57 -12.71 1.28
C VAL A 69 12.64 -13.48 2.60
N GLY A 70 12.30 -14.76 2.55
CA GLY A 70 12.44 -15.69 3.67
C GLY A 70 11.58 -15.33 4.88
N ALA A 71 12.13 -15.52 6.08
CA ALA A 71 11.47 -15.21 7.36
C ALA A 71 11.72 -13.77 7.85
N SER A 72 12.20 -12.87 6.99
CA SER A 72 12.50 -11.49 7.36
C SER A 72 11.24 -10.72 7.76
N ARG A 73 11.44 -9.67 8.55
CA ARG A 73 10.39 -8.68 8.84
C ARG A 73 10.36 -7.70 7.68
N TYR A 74 9.19 -7.53 7.08
CA TYR A 74 8.98 -6.55 6.03
C TYR A 74 7.61 -5.89 6.23
N PRO A 75 7.45 -4.62 5.82
CA PRO A 75 6.16 -3.96 5.79
C PRO A 75 5.21 -4.70 4.83
N GLU A 76 3.98 -4.90 5.25
CA GLU A 76 2.95 -5.52 4.39
C GLU A 76 2.28 -4.43 3.56
N TRP A 77 2.80 -4.21 2.35
CA TRP A 77 2.35 -3.12 1.49
C TRP A 77 1.02 -3.38 0.79
N GLY A 78 0.63 -4.64 0.59
CA GLY A 78 -0.55 -4.98 -0.21
C GLY A 78 -1.84 -4.41 0.37
N SER A 79 -2.30 -4.93 1.50
CA SER A 79 -3.52 -4.44 2.16
C SER A 79 -3.39 -3.00 2.63
N ALA A 80 -2.19 -2.58 3.06
CA ALA A 80 -1.93 -1.19 3.46
C ALA A 80 -2.17 -0.21 2.31
N SER A 81 -1.77 -0.56 1.09
CA SER A 81 -1.95 0.29 -0.07
C SER A 81 -3.41 0.37 -0.53
N VAL A 82 -4.19 -0.71 -0.39
CA VAL A 82 -5.64 -0.66 -0.62
C VAL A 82 -6.29 0.39 0.29
N VAL A 83 -5.98 0.35 1.58
CA VAL A 83 -6.48 1.31 2.57
C VAL A 83 -6.03 2.74 2.23
N ALA A 84 -4.74 2.92 1.95
CA ALA A 84 -4.19 4.23 1.63
C ALA A 84 -4.81 4.83 0.36
N GLY A 85 -5.00 4.02 -0.69
CA GLY A 85 -5.64 4.45 -1.93
C GLY A 85 -7.09 4.89 -1.73
N ALA A 86 -7.85 4.15 -0.93
CA ALA A 86 -9.22 4.52 -0.58
C ALA A 86 -9.28 5.81 0.27
N VAL A 87 -8.37 5.98 1.23
CA VAL A 87 -8.29 7.21 2.05
C VAL A 87 -7.84 8.41 1.21
N ALA A 88 -6.91 8.24 0.28
CA ALA A 88 -6.48 9.31 -0.65
C ALA A 88 -7.62 9.80 -1.54
N ALA A 89 -8.59 8.93 -1.83
CA ALA A 89 -9.78 9.25 -2.61
C ALA A 89 -10.80 10.12 -1.87
N THR A 90 -10.63 10.32 -0.55
CA THR A 90 -11.58 11.10 0.27
C THR A 90 -11.72 12.54 -0.24
N GLY A 91 -12.92 12.89 -0.69
CA GLY A 91 -13.23 14.20 -1.24
C GLY A 91 -12.76 14.43 -2.69
N ALA A 92 -12.11 13.45 -3.33
CA ALA A 92 -11.73 13.51 -4.73
C ALA A 92 -12.85 13.02 -5.64
N THR A 93 -12.87 13.49 -6.90
CA THR A 93 -13.74 12.98 -7.97
C THR A 93 -12.97 11.96 -8.83
N ALA A 94 -13.68 11.21 -9.68
CA ALA A 94 -13.15 10.06 -10.41
C ALA A 94 -11.85 10.31 -11.20
N GLY A 95 -11.71 11.49 -11.82
CA GLY A 95 -10.52 11.87 -12.61
C GLY A 95 -9.56 12.83 -11.91
N ALA A 96 -9.84 13.19 -10.66
CA ALA A 96 -9.07 14.21 -9.96
C ALA A 96 -7.89 13.64 -9.17
N MET A 97 -6.89 14.49 -8.97
CA MET A 97 -5.81 14.26 -8.02
C MET A 97 -6.37 14.23 -6.59
N PRO A 98 -5.71 13.54 -5.64
CA PRO A 98 -6.12 13.57 -4.25
C PRO A 98 -5.97 14.99 -3.68
N LEU A 99 -6.86 15.37 -2.76
CA LEU A 99 -6.65 16.56 -1.95
C LEU A 99 -5.40 16.42 -1.09
N ALA A 100 -4.63 17.50 -0.91
CA ALA A 100 -3.34 17.44 -0.21
C ALA A 100 -3.48 16.89 1.23
N GLY A 101 -4.55 17.26 1.93
CA GLY A 101 -4.85 16.75 3.26
C GLY A 101 -5.12 15.24 3.28
N ALA A 102 -5.99 14.76 2.39
CA ALA A 102 -6.28 13.32 2.25
C ALA A 102 -5.03 12.54 1.83
N PHE A 103 -4.23 13.07 0.91
CA PHE A 103 -2.97 12.47 0.47
C PHE A 103 -1.98 12.29 1.63
N ALA A 104 -1.77 13.34 2.43
CA ALA A 104 -0.87 13.28 3.57
C ALA A 104 -1.31 12.24 4.60
N VAL A 105 -2.60 12.20 4.92
CA VAL A 105 -3.18 11.18 5.82
C VAL A 105 -3.01 9.79 5.23
N ALA A 106 -3.31 9.62 3.94
CA ALA A 106 -3.24 8.34 3.25
C ALA A 106 -1.83 7.76 3.24
N VAL A 107 -0.81 8.57 2.92
CA VAL A 107 0.59 8.12 2.91
C VAL A 107 1.04 7.74 4.34
N ALA A 108 0.78 8.59 5.32
CA ALA A 108 1.14 8.31 6.72
C ALA A 108 0.43 7.04 7.24
N LEU A 109 -0.86 6.91 6.96
CA LEU A 109 -1.63 5.73 7.33
C LEU A 109 -1.16 4.47 6.60
N GLY A 110 -0.85 4.57 5.31
CA GLY A 110 -0.31 3.48 4.51
C GLY A 110 0.98 2.92 5.11
N ILE A 111 1.92 3.79 5.48
CA ILE A 111 3.16 3.40 6.15
C ILE A 111 2.86 2.72 7.50
N ALA A 112 2.02 3.33 8.34
CA ALA A 112 1.66 2.76 9.63
C ALA A 112 0.97 1.40 9.49
N THR A 113 0.01 1.28 8.56
CA THR A 113 -0.71 0.03 8.28
C THR A 113 0.25 -1.05 7.75
N ALA A 114 1.19 -0.71 6.88
CA ALA A 114 2.18 -1.64 6.36
C ALA A 114 3.07 -2.21 7.48
N TRP A 115 3.51 -1.38 8.42
CA TRP A 115 4.27 -1.82 9.58
C TRP A 115 3.45 -2.71 10.53
N ILE A 116 2.21 -2.32 10.85
CA ILE A 116 1.30 -3.14 11.66
C ILE A 116 1.03 -4.47 10.96
N GLY A 117 0.79 -4.45 9.64
CA GLY A 117 0.61 -5.65 8.82
C GLY A 117 1.81 -6.60 8.92
N GLY A 118 3.02 -6.05 8.80
CA GLY A 118 4.26 -6.82 8.98
C GLY A 118 4.39 -7.46 10.36
N LEU A 119 3.97 -6.79 11.43
CA LEU A 119 3.96 -7.35 12.78
C LEU A 119 2.93 -8.48 12.91
N THR A 120 1.72 -8.29 12.38
CA THR A 120 0.68 -9.33 12.40
C THR A 120 1.08 -10.56 11.56
N MET A 121 1.90 -10.40 10.53
CA MET A 121 2.45 -11.50 9.74
C MET A 121 3.36 -12.41 10.58
N ILE A 122 4.11 -11.87 11.55
CA ILE A 122 4.93 -12.67 12.45
C ILE A 122 4.04 -13.58 13.30
N THR A 123 2.98 -13.03 13.88
CA THR A 123 2.00 -13.80 14.65
C THR A 123 1.32 -14.87 13.79
N HIS A 124 0.93 -14.53 12.58
CA HIS A 124 0.37 -15.47 11.60
C HIS A 124 1.29 -16.66 11.35
N ARG A 125 2.58 -16.44 11.10
CA ARG A 125 3.58 -17.50 10.90
C ARG A 125 3.73 -18.38 12.15
N GLN A 126 3.69 -17.79 13.35
CA GLN A 126 3.76 -18.55 14.61
C GLN A 126 2.54 -19.45 14.80
N ILE A 127 1.35 -18.96 14.46
CA ILE A 127 0.12 -19.75 14.50
C ILE A 127 0.23 -20.94 13.55
N ILE A 128 0.60 -20.73 12.29
CA ILE A 128 0.76 -21.83 11.33
C ILE A 128 1.80 -22.84 11.83
N ALA A 129 2.93 -22.37 12.34
CA ALA A 129 3.97 -23.26 12.87
C ALA A 129 3.46 -24.09 14.06
N SER A 130 2.61 -23.55 14.94
CA SER A 130 2.01 -24.30 16.05
C SER A 130 1.08 -25.41 15.58
N PHE A 131 0.36 -25.21 14.49
CA PHE A 131 -0.50 -26.22 13.86
C PHE A 131 0.29 -27.25 13.05
N ALA A 132 1.43 -26.88 12.47
CA ALA A 132 2.28 -27.78 11.69
C ALA A 132 3.12 -28.71 12.58
N ARG A 133 3.64 -28.23 13.71
CA ARG A 133 4.52 -29.00 14.61
C ARG A 133 3.99 -30.39 14.99
N PRO A 134 2.73 -30.56 15.48
CA PRO A 134 2.21 -31.87 15.84
C PRO A 134 1.99 -32.80 14.65
N ARG A 135 2.06 -32.28 13.42
CA ARG A 135 1.83 -33.00 12.16
C ARG A 135 3.10 -33.30 11.37
N LEU A 136 4.28 -33.05 11.94
CA LEU A 136 5.55 -33.24 11.24
C LEU A 136 5.74 -34.67 10.71
N GLY A 137 5.31 -35.70 11.43
CA GLY A 137 5.38 -37.08 10.96
C GLY A 137 4.52 -37.34 9.72
N GLN A 138 3.31 -36.76 9.67
CA GLN A 138 2.42 -36.85 8.52
C GLN A 138 2.95 -36.05 7.32
N LEU A 139 3.56 -34.89 7.58
CA LEU A 139 4.22 -34.08 6.55
C LEU A 139 5.42 -34.79 5.96
N ALA A 140 6.27 -35.41 6.81
CA ALA A 140 7.42 -36.19 6.37
C ALA A 140 7.00 -37.43 5.54
N ALA A 141 5.86 -38.04 5.86
CA ALA A 141 5.26 -39.13 5.10
C ALA A 141 4.57 -38.68 3.80
N GLY A 142 4.56 -37.40 3.46
CA GLY A 142 3.92 -36.88 2.26
C GLY A 142 2.39 -36.94 2.27
N ASN A 143 1.75 -36.93 3.45
CA ASN A 143 0.29 -37.01 3.55
C ASN A 143 -0.36 -35.78 2.90
N ARG A 144 -0.96 -36.00 1.72
CA ARG A 144 -1.60 -34.97 0.91
C ARG A 144 -2.64 -34.16 1.67
N ASN A 145 -3.49 -34.82 2.46
CA ASN A 145 -4.59 -34.13 3.17
C ASN A 145 -4.04 -33.19 4.25
N THR A 146 -2.97 -33.57 4.91
CA THR A 146 -2.28 -32.72 5.90
C THR A 146 -1.63 -31.51 5.23
N VAL A 147 -0.97 -31.71 4.08
CA VAL A 147 -0.32 -30.61 3.33
C VAL A 147 -1.37 -29.63 2.83
N VAL A 148 -2.40 -30.13 2.12
CA VAL A 148 -3.47 -29.27 1.59
C VAL A 148 -4.25 -28.57 2.70
N GLY A 149 -4.56 -29.29 3.80
CA GLY A 149 -5.26 -28.72 4.94
C GLY A 149 -4.51 -27.57 5.60
N LEU A 150 -3.20 -27.69 5.80
CA LEU A 150 -2.36 -26.61 6.33
C LEU A 150 -2.22 -25.45 5.36
N GLN A 151 -2.14 -25.72 4.05
CA GLN A 151 -2.10 -24.68 3.02
C GLN A 151 -3.39 -23.86 3.03
N VAL A 152 -4.54 -24.50 2.95
CA VAL A 152 -5.85 -23.83 2.96
C VAL A 152 -6.05 -23.06 4.26
N PHE A 153 -5.72 -23.67 5.40
CA PHE A 153 -5.79 -22.99 6.70
C PHE A 153 -4.92 -21.73 6.74
N GLY A 154 -3.66 -21.82 6.27
CA GLY A 154 -2.75 -20.68 6.22
C GLY A 154 -3.27 -19.56 5.33
N MET A 155 -3.76 -19.87 4.14
CA MET A 155 -4.34 -18.89 3.22
C MET A 155 -5.61 -18.23 3.79
N THR A 156 -6.49 -19.02 4.42
CA THR A 156 -7.71 -18.47 5.04
C THR A 156 -7.38 -17.53 6.20
N LEU A 157 -6.43 -17.93 7.03
CA LEU A 157 -5.98 -17.11 8.16
C LEU A 157 -5.34 -15.79 7.67
N ASP A 158 -4.55 -15.85 6.60
CA ASP A 158 -3.92 -14.68 6.01
C ASP A 158 -4.96 -13.73 5.39
N LEU A 159 -5.94 -14.26 4.64
CA LEU A 159 -7.06 -13.51 4.10
C LEU A 159 -7.82 -12.75 5.20
N VAL A 160 -8.19 -13.45 6.26
CA VAL A 160 -8.94 -12.86 7.39
C VAL A 160 -8.11 -11.78 8.08
N ARG A 161 -6.82 -12.06 8.33
CA ARG A 161 -5.88 -11.10 8.93
C ARG A 161 -5.80 -9.81 8.11
N ALA A 162 -5.57 -9.93 6.81
CA ALA A 162 -5.42 -8.78 5.92
C ALA A 162 -6.75 -8.02 5.74
N ALA A 163 -7.87 -8.73 5.68
CA ALA A 163 -9.20 -8.11 5.63
C ALA A 163 -9.52 -7.32 6.92
N LEU A 164 -9.22 -7.89 8.08
CA LEU A 164 -9.38 -7.20 9.37
C LEU A 164 -8.48 -5.97 9.47
N LEU A 165 -7.22 -6.07 9.02
CA LEU A 165 -6.30 -4.94 8.97
C LEU A 165 -6.87 -3.82 8.09
N GLY A 166 -7.42 -4.18 6.92
CA GLY A 166 -8.09 -3.25 6.02
C GLY A 166 -9.25 -2.52 6.68
N ALA A 167 -10.18 -3.25 7.31
CA ALA A 167 -11.32 -2.68 8.00
C ALA A 167 -10.92 -1.74 9.15
N LEU A 168 -10.02 -2.21 10.01
CA LEU A 168 -9.60 -1.48 11.22
C LEU A 168 -8.82 -0.21 10.91
N CYS A 169 -8.07 -0.18 9.79
CA CYS A 169 -7.28 0.99 9.41
C CYS A 169 -8.05 1.96 8.51
N PHE A 170 -8.97 1.47 7.66
CA PHE A 170 -9.73 2.33 6.77
C PHE A 170 -10.61 3.34 7.52
N VAL A 171 -11.39 2.88 8.49
CA VAL A 171 -12.36 3.73 9.21
C VAL A 171 -11.70 4.94 9.87
N PRO A 172 -10.69 4.79 10.75
CA PRO A 172 -10.03 5.94 11.36
C PRO A 172 -9.29 6.80 10.33
N GLY A 173 -8.72 6.20 9.28
CA GLY A 173 -8.07 6.92 8.20
C GLY A 173 -9.00 7.81 7.42
N TYR A 174 -10.16 7.29 7.04
CA TYR A 174 -11.21 8.04 6.36
C TYR A 174 -11.69 9.22 7.19
N LEU A 175 -12.05 8.99 8.45
CA LEU A 175 -12.53 10.04 9.36
C LEU A 175 -11.45 11.12 9.60
N LEU A 176 -10.20 10.73 9.68
CA LEU A 176 -9.08 11.67 9.81
C LEU A 176 -8.91 12.50 8.54
N ALA A 177 -8.97 11.87 7.35
CA ALA A 177 -8.85 12.57 6.08
C ALA A 177 -9.98 13.58 5.88
N GLU A 178 -11.23 13.24 6.21
CA GLU A 178 -12.35 14.18 6.18
C GLU A 178 -12.12 15.38 7.10
N ARG A 179 -11.67 15.15 8.33
CA ARG A 179 -11.39 16.23 9.28
C ARG A 179 -10.26 17.14 8.82
N VAL A 180 -9.21 16.57 8.26
CA VAL A 180 -8.07 17.33 7.73
C VAL A 180 -8.50 18.14 6.51
N ASN A 181 -9.20 17.55 5.56
CA ASN A 181 -9.72 18.25 4.39
C ASN A 181 -10.67 19.39 4.77
N GLY A 182 -11.55 19.19 5.76
CA GLY A 182 -12.48 20.21 6.23
C GLY A 182 -11.82 21.41 6.93
N ARG A 183 -10.62 21.25 7.45
CA ARG A 183 -9.84 22.30 8.13
C ARG A 183 -8.77 22.92 7.25
N TRP A 184 -8.37 22.24 6.21
CA TRP A 184 -7.27 22.63 5.34
C TRP A 184 -7.81 23.12 4.02
N SER A 185 -8.21 24.40 3.99
CA SER A 185 -8.70 25.07 2.78
C SER A 185 -7.52 25.51 1.91
N VAL A 186 -6.90 24.57 1.22
CA VAL A 186 -5.85 24.85 0.25
C VAL A 186 -6.50 24.94 -1.14
N PRO A 187 -6.24 26.01 -1.94
CA PRO A 187 -6.68 26.10 -3.32
C PRO A 187 -6.29 24.85 -4.12
N GLU A 188 -7.10 24.47 -5.10
CA GLU A 188 -6.91 23.22 -5.86
C GLU A 188 -5.55 23.16 -6.55
N ASP A 189 -5.12 24.26 -7.18
CA ASP A 189 -3.82 24.35 -7.86
C ASP A 189 -2.66 24.16 -6.89
N LEU A 190 -2.73 24.75 -5.69
CA LEU A 190 -1.71 24.58 -4.66
C LEU A 190 -1.76 23.16 -4.08
N SER A 191 -2.92 22.59 -3.89
CA SER A 191 -3.09 21.19 -3.48
C SER A 191 -2.42 20.24 -4.47
N ARG A 192 -2.65 20.45 -5.77
CA ARG A 192 -2.02 19.68 -6.85
C ARG A 192 -0.50 19.83 -6.82
N ALA A 193 0.01 21.06 -6.68
CA ALA A 193 1.44 21.32 -6.61
C ALA A 193 2.10 20.62 -5.41
N ILE A 194 1.48 20.66 -4.23
CA ILE A 194 1.95 19.98 -3.03
C ILE A 194 2.04 18.47 -3.27
N VAL A 195 0.97 17.85 -3.78
CA VAL A 195 0.94 16.40 -4.02
C VAL A 195 2.01 15.97 -5.01
N VAL A 196 2.12 16.65 -6.16
CA VAL A 196 3.12 16.36 -7.19
C VAL A 196 4.54 16.50 -6.64
N THR A 197 4.80 17.59 -5.90
CA THR A 197 6.11 17.84 -5.29
C THR A 197 6.47 16.76 -4.26
N CYS A 198 5.52 16.34 -3.42
CA CYS A 198 5.74 15.27 -2.46
C CYS A 198 6.04 13.93 -3.14
N VAL A 199 5.28 13.54 -4.17
CA VAL A 199 5.53 12.30 -4.92
C VAL A 199 6.91 12.36 -5.59
N ALA A 200 7.23 13.48 -6.25
CA ALA A 200 8.54 13.67 -6.89
C ALA A 200 9.70 13.61 -5.88
N ALA A 201 9.54 14.23 -4.70
CA ALA A 201 10.56 14.20 -3.65
C ALA A 201 10.78 12.78 -3.11
N VAL A 202 9.70 12.01 -2.87
CA VAL A 202 9.80 10.61 -2.44
C VAL A 202 10.48 9.76 -3.52
N ALA A 203 10.10 9.91 -4.78
CA ALA A 203 10.71 9.22 -5.90
C ALA A 203 12.21 9.55 -6.03
N ALA A 204 12.57 10.83 -5.97
CA ALA A 204 13.96 11.27 -6.02
C ALA A 204 14.77 10.69 -4.85
N ALA A 205 14.21 10.68 -3.64
CA ALA A 205 14.87 10.12 -2.46
C ALA A 205 15.10 8.61 -2.57
N SER A 206 14.12 7.87 -3.11
CA SER A 206 14.23 6.42 -3.31
C SER A 206 15.31 6.08 -4.35
N VAL A 207 15.30 6.76 -5.49
CA VAL A 207 16.31 6.57 -6.54
C VAL A 207 17.70 7.02 -6.06
N TRP A 208 17.79 8.11 -5.29
CA TRP A 208 19.06 8.58 -4.72
C TRP A 208 19.77 7.52 -3.89
N LYS A 209 19.04 6.72 -3.14
CA LYS A 209 19.58 5.63 -2.32
C LYS A 209 20.35 4.61 -3.18
N ASP A 210 19.79 4.21 -4.31
CA ASP A 210 20.44 3.25 -5.21
C ASP A 210 21.72 3.83 -5.81
N PHE A 211 21.68 5.09 -6.21
CA PHE A 211 22.87 5.79 -6.75
C PHE A 211 23.92 6.11 -5.68
N HIS A 212 23.58 6.02 -4.39
CA HIS A 212 24.55 6.25 -3.33
C HIS A 212 25.54 5.11 -3.13
N ALA A 213 25.17 3.89 -3.52
CA ALA A 213 25.97 2.69 -3.30
C ALA A 213 27.20 2.60 -4.22
N ILE A 214 27.19 3.27 -5.37
CA ILE A 214 28.26 3.17 -6.39
C ILE A 214 28.99 4.51 -6.51
N ARG A 215 30.33 4.47 -6.46
CA ARG A 215 31.16 5.68 -6.62
C ARG A 215 30.96 6.33 -8.00
N GLY A 216 30.73 7.64 -8.01
CA GLY A 216 30.57 8.44 -9.25
C GLY A 216 29.12 8.57 -9.74
N THR A 217 28.23 7.67 -9.41
CA THR A 217 26.84 7.69 -9.90
C THR A 217 26.01 8.86 -9.33
N ARG A 218 26.36 9.39 -8.18
CA ARG A 218 25.74 10.62 -7.62
C ARG A 218 25.79 11.79 -8.60
N ARG A 219 26.92 11.96 -9.31
CA ARG A 219 27.08 13.03 -10.31
C ARG A 219 26.12 12.83 -11.46
N LEU A 220 26.00 11.60 -11.95
CA LEU A 220 25.05 11.24 -13.00
C LEU A 220 23.60 11.51 -12.58
N PHE A 221 23.22 11.11 -11.36
CA PHE A 221 21.90 11.39 -10.80
C PHE A 221 21.60 12.89 -10.78
N LEU A 222 22.52 13.70 -10.21
CA LEU A 222 22.32 15.15 -10.11
C LEU A 222 22.26 15.84 -11.48
N ILE A 223 23.11 15.40 -12.43
CA ILE A 223 23.08 15.92 -13.79
C ILE A 223 21.74 15.56 -14.47
N SER A 224 21.30 14.32 -14.37
CA SER A 224 20.02 13.87 -14.95
C SER A 224 18.83 14.61 -14.33
N LEU A 225 18.85 14.85 -13.01
CA LEU A 225 17.82 15.60 -12.32
C LEU A 225 17.79 17.06 -12.81
N ALA A 226 18.97 17.71 -12.90
CA ALA A 226 19.09 19.08 -13.39
C ALA A 226 18.62 19.21 -14.85
N VAL A 227 19.03 18.29 -15.72
CA VAL A 227 18.62 18.28 -17.14
C VAL A 227 17.11 18.05 -17.23
N GLY A 228 16.55 17.06 -16.52
CA GLY A 228 15.10 16.81 -16.53
C GLY A 228 14.29 17.99 -16.03
N THR A 229 14.74 18.64 -14.94
CA THR A 229 14.11 19.87 -14.42
C THR A 229 14.15 21.00 -15.47
N LEU A 230 15.31 21.18 -16.10
CA LEU A 230 15.48 22.23 -17.13
C LEU A 230 14.56 21.97 -18.33
N MET A 231 14.47 20.72 -18.80
CA MET A 231 13.55 20.37 -19.90
C MET A 231 12.09 20.69 -19.55
N VAL A 232 11.64 20.32 -18.36
CA VAL A 232 10.27 20.65 -17.90
C VAL A 232 10.05 22.15 -17.82
N VAL A 233 11.01 22.93 -17.33
CA VAL A 233 10.90 24.41 -17.24
C VAL A 233 10.88 25.06 -18.62
N LEU A 234 11.63 24.51 -19.57
CA LEU A 234 11.68 25.01 -20.94
C LEU A 234 10.50 24.54 -21.81
N GLY A 235 9.62 23.67 -21.28
CA GLY A 235 8.45 23.17 -22.01
C GLY A 235 8.82 22.16 -23.12
N ALA A 236 9.95 21.49 -22.98
CA ALA A 236 10.42 20.46 -23.90
C ALA A 236 9.93 19.06 -23.52
#